data_acf208793250463b67e9755298313212
#
_entry.id   acf208793250463b67e9755298313212
#
_cell.length_a   1.000
_cell.length_b   1.000
_cell.length_c   1.000
_cell.angle_alpha   90.00
_cell.angle_beta   90.00
_cell.angle_gamma   90.00
#
_symmetry.space_group_name_H-M   'P 1'
#
loop_
_entity.id
_entity.type
_entity.pdbx_description
1 polymer ?
#
loop_
_entity_poly.entity_id
_entity_poly.type
_entity_poly.pdbx_seq_one_letter_code
_entity_poly.pdbx_strand_id
1 'polypeptide(L)'
;DDVTFTSLPPKEEVAVGGAGMFEAKFFGLGADGTVGANKNSIKIIGETTDKRCQAYFSYDSKKSGGFTCSHLRFGDEPIRSTYLVNTPNFVACHVQAYLNMYDVTRGLQKNGTFLLNTIWEGEELAANLPNKVKAYFAKNNITVYYINATKIAQEIGLGNRTNTILQSAFFRITGVIPVDMAVEQMKKFIVKSYGKKGQDIVDKNNAAVDRGGEYKQLAIDPAWANLAEDVKPANNDPEFINNVVRVINAQDGDNLKVSAFKGIEDGTWPQGTAAYEKRGVAALVPVWEADKCIQCNKCAYVCPHSCIRPVVMDAEEVKGIKGETIEMKAPAAMKGMFFRIQVGVMDCLGCGNCVDVCPGNPKAGGPALKMVAFDPAAEESKIEAANWEYSVKNVKSKQDLVDITANVKNSQFATPLFEFSGACSGCGETPYVKLVSQLFGDRQIVANATGCSSIYSGSIPSTPYTTNEKGQGPAWANSLFEDFCEFGLGMDLANQKMRARLVRLMTEAQDCTCCSDELKGLFKEWIEKMNDAAATKVLAEKIRPMVKACSCDLCKEIASLDHYLVKRSQWIIGGDGASYDIGYGGLDHVIASGKDVNILVLDTEVYSNTGGQSSKSTPIGA
;
A
#
# COMPACT_ATOMS: atom_id res chain seq x y z
N ASP A 1 14.63 2.68 -25.68
CA ASP A 1 15.24 4.00 -25.54
C ASP A 1 14.83 4.89 -26.73
N ASP A 2 14.08 5.95 -26.47
CA ASP A 2 13.59 6.94 -27.44
C ASP A 2 14.17 8.34 -27.19
N VAL A 3 15.23 8.43 -26.38
CA VAL A 3 15.92 9.68 -26.05
C VAL A 3 17.31 9.71 -26.69
N THR A 4 18.14 8.68 -26.43
CA THR A 4 19.50 8.59 -26.98
C THR A 4 19.62 7.62 -28.14
N PHE A 5 18.60 6.77 -28.37
CA PHE A 5 18.53 5.77 -29.44
C PHE A 5 19.69 4.78 -29.43
N THR A 6 20.22 4.47 -28.26
CA THR A 6 21.37 3.55 -28.09
C THR A 6 20.97 2.11 -27.80
N SER A 7 19.67 1.83 -27.53
CA SER A 7 19.19 0.48 -27.29
C SER A 7 19.16 -0.34 -28.58
N LEU A 8 19.64 -1.57 -28.49
CA LEU A 8 19.49 -2.54 -29.60
C LEU A 8 18.05 -3.08 -29.61
N PRO A 9 17.37 -3.11 -30.77
CA PRO A 9 16.05 -3.72 -30.86
C PRO A 9 16.15 -5.23 -30.62
N PRO A 10 15.27 -5.79 -29.77
CA PRO A 10 15.19 -7.25 -29.61
C PRO A 10 14.75 -7.89 -30.95
N LYS A 11 15.40 -8.98 -31.35
CA LYS A 11 15.08 -9.68 -32.60
C LYS A 11 14.01 -10.72 -32.39
N GLU A 12 14.08 -11.45 -31.27
CA GLU A 12 13.14 -12.52 -30.91
C GLU A 12 13.16 -12.76 -29.40
N GLU A 13 12.06 -13.26 -28.85
CA GLU A 13 12.04 -13.80 -27.49
C GLU A 13 12.62 -15.20 -27.47
N VAL A 14 13.61 -15.45 -26.63
CA VAL A 14 14.23 -16.76 -26.47
C VAL A 14 13.58 -17.50 -25.32
N ALA A 15 12.99 -18.66 -25.59
CA ALA A 15 12.54 -19.58 -24.56
C ALA A 15 13.77 -20.20 -23.87
N VAL A 16 13.94 -19.94 -22.58
CA VAL A 16 15.10 -20.40 -21.80
C VAL A 16 14.85 -21.71 -21.06
N GLY A 17 13.64 -22.26 -21.12
CA GLY A 17 13.29 -23.59 -20.62
C GLY A 17 13.89 -24.70 -21.52
N GLY A 18 14.55 -25.68 -20.89
CA GLY A 18 15.06 -26.86 -21.60
C GLY A 18 13.97 -27.85 -22.01
N ALA A 19 14.25 -28.69 -22.99
CA ALA A 19 13.36 -29.80 -23.36
C ALA A 19 13.16 -30.74 -22.15
N GLY A 20 11.90 -31.14 -21.88
CA GLY A 20 11.57 -32.00 -20.74
C GLY A 20 11.54 -31.29 -19.37
N MET A 21 11.73 -29.97 -19.34
CA MET A 21 11.60 -29.16 -18.14
C MET A 21 10.13 -28.82 -17.87
N PHE A 22 9.67 -29.05 -16.65
CA PHE A 22 8.38 -28.53 -16.21
C PHE A 22 8.60 -27.17 -15.54
N GLU A 23 7.90 -26.17 -16.02
CA GLU A 23 7.98 -24.79 -15.55
C GLU A 23 6.63 -24.33 -15.01
N ALA A 24 6.62 -23.74 -13.83
CA ALA A 24 5.40 -23.27 -13.18
C ALA A 24 5.54 -21.86 -12.62
N LYS A 25 4.46 -21.08 -12.72
CA LYS A 25 4.30 -19.77 -12.06
C LYS A 25 3.15 -19.81 -11.07
N PHE A 26 3.35 -19.16 -9.92
CA PHE A 26 2.31 -19.02 -8.91
C PHE A 26 2.19 -17.55 -8.51
N PHE A 27 1.07 -16.96 -8.86
CA PHE A 27 0.74 -15.58 -8.49
C PHE A 27 0.03 -15.58 -7.13
N GLY A 28 0.62 -14.93 -6.16
CA GLY A 28 0.11 -14.86 -4.79
C GLY A 28 0.18 -13.47 -4.21
N LEU A 29 -0.39 -13.33 -3.03
CA LEU A 29 -0.42 -12.08 -2.28
C LEU A 29 0.68 -12.10 -1.21
N GLY A 30 1.33 -10.98 -1.00
CA GLY A 30 2.27 -10.83 0.11
C GLY A 30 1.63 -11.21 1.44
N ALA A 31 2.27 -12.11 2.19
CA ALA A 31 1.83 -12.67 3.46
C ALA A 31 0.68 -13.71 3.40
N ASP A 32 0.23 -14.15 2.23
CA ASP A 32 -0.79 -15.21 2.08
C ASP A 32 -0.26 -16.64 2.27
N GLY A 33 1.07 -16.78 2.36
CA GLY A 33 1.74 -18.07 2.53
C GLY A 33 2.10 -18.79 1.23
N THR A 34 1.76 -18.26 0.05
CA THR A 34 2.05 -18.85 -1.27
C THR A 34 3.54 -19.14 -1.45
N VAL A 35 4.41 -18.19 -1.12
CA VAL A 35 5.87 -18.36 -1.23
C VAL A 35 6.37 -19.49 -0.35
N GLY A 36 5.89 -19.58 0.90
CA GLY A 36 6.24 -20.66 1.84
C GLY A 36 5.80 -22.03 1.33
N ALA A 37 4.58 -22.12 0.78
CA ALA A 37 4.06 -23.36 0.18
C ALA A 37 4.89 -23.79 -1.04
N ASN A 38 5.29 -22.84 -1.91
CA ASN A 38 6.09 -23.14 -3.09
C ASN A 38 7.54 -23.52 -2.75
N LYS A 39 8.15 -22.90 -1.70
CA LYS A 39 9.43 -23.37 -1.14
C LYS A 39 9.33 -24.81 -0.64
N ASN A 40 8.19 -25.15 -0.03
CA ASN A 40 7.94 -26.51 0.42
C ASN A 40 7.73 -27.46 -0.76
N SER A 41 6.96 -27.07 -1.77
CA SER A 41 6.70 -27.87 -2.98
C SER A 41 8.00 -28.27 -3.69
N ILE A 42 8.89 -27.30 -3.93
CA ILE A 42 10.16 -27.59 -4.63
C ILE A 42 11.09 -28.48 -3.78
N LYS A 43 11.04 -28.37 -2.46
CA LYS A 43 11.76 -29.30 -1.56
C LYS A 43 11.19 -30.70 -1.62
N ILE A 44 9.86 -30.86 -1.56
CA ILE A 44 9.21 -32.17 -1.69
C ILE A 44 9.63 -32.83 -3.00
N ILE A 45 9.56 -32.12 -4.11
CA ILE A 45 9.94 -32.69 -5.42
C ILE A 45 11.42 -33.10 -5.42
N GLY A 46 12.33 -32.25 -4.95
CA GLY A 46 13.76 -32.53 -4.94
C GLY A 46 14.19 -33.62 -3.95
N GLU A 47 13.47 -33.80 -2.83
CA GLU A 47 13.76 -34.81 -1.83
C GLU A 47 13.14 -36.20 -2.16
N THR A 48 12.08 -36.23 -3.00
CA THR A 48 11.36 -37.47 -3.32
C THR A 48 11.58 -37.97 -4.73
N THR A 49 12.33 -37.25 -5.56
CA THR A 49 12.65 -37.62 -6.94
C THR A 49 14.09 -37.33 -7.28
N ASP A 50 14.60 -37.89 -8.37
CA ASP A 50 15.94 -37.57 -8.90
C ASP A 50 15.97 -36.30 -9.77
N LYS A 51 14.85 -35.53 -9.80
CA LYS A 51 14.74 -34.32 -10.61
C LYS A 51 15.64 -33.20 -10.11
N ARG A 52 16.20 -32.48 -11.06
CA ARG A 52 16.86 -31.20 -10.79
C ARG A 52 15.79 -30.14 -10.56
N CYS A 53 15.96 -29.35 -9.49
CA CYS A 53 14.95 -28.40 -9.03
C CYS A 53 15.56 -27.01 -8.85
N GLN A 54 14.82 -25.99 -9.28
CA GLN A 54 15.15 -24.58 -9.06
C GLN A 54 13.88 -23.80 -8.72
N ALA A 55 13.99 -22.88 -7.78
CA ALA A 55 12.92 -21.93 -7.49
C ALA A 55 13.47 -20.52 -7.34
N TYR A 56 12.72 -19.55 -7.83
CA TYR A 56 12.95 -18.12 -7.61
C TYR A 56 11.65 -17.45 -7.21
N PHE A 57 11.74 -16.45 -6.34
CA PHE A 57 10.56 -15.76 -5.78
C PHE A 57 10.71 -14.26 -6.00
N SER A 58 9.83 -13.72 -6.84
CA SER A 58 9.72 -12.28 -7.09
C SER A 58 8.71 -11.65 -6.13
N TYR A 59 9.04 -10.48 -5.63
CA TYR A 59 8.19 -9.70 -4.74
C TYR A 59 8.10 -8.26 -5.24
N ASP A 60 6.97 -7.61 -5.01
CA ASP A 60 6.99 -6.16 -4.97
C ASP A 60 7.41 -5.68 -3.56
N SER A 61 7.60 -4.38 -3.40
CA SER A 61 8.01 -3.79 -2.12
C SER A 61 6.89 -3.69 -1.08
N LYS A 62 5.63 -3.94 -1.45
CA LYS A 62 4.49 -3.95 -0.53
C LYS A 62 4.50 -5.22 0.31
N LYS A 63 4.38 -5.08 1.63
CA LYS A 63 4.50 -6.22 2.56
C LYS A 63 3.25 -7.12 2.53
N SER A 64 2.08 -6.56 2.77
CA SER A 64 0.81 -7.29 2.67
C SER A 64 0.02 -6.79 1.48
N GLY A 65 -0.62 -7.70 0.79
CA GLY A 65 -1.36 -7.34 -0.40
C GLY A 65 -0.48 -6.91 -1.58
N GLY A 66 0.85 -7.08 -1.48
CA GLY A 66 1.77 -6.88 -2.57
C GLY A 66 1.79 -8.07 -3.53
N PHE A 67 2.25 -7.82 -4.74
CA PHE A 67 2.42 -8.87 -5.74
C PHE A 67 3.53 -9.83 -5.36
N THR A 68 3.29 -11.14 -5.48
CA THR A 68 4.33 -12.16 -5.45
C THR A 68 4.19 -13.10 -6.64
N CYS A 69 5.31 -13.49 -7.22
CA CYS A 69 5.35 -14.53 -8.24
C CYS A 69 6.43 -15.55 -7.91
N SER A 70 6.03 -16.80 -7.69
CA SER A 70 6.97 -17.92 -7.53
C SER A 70 7.20 -18.57 -8.87
N HIS A 71 8.47 -18.77 -9.23
CA HIS A 71 8.93 -19.43 -10.45
C HIS A 71 9.58 -20.75 -10.08
N LEU A 72 8.99 -21.87 -10.48
CA LEU A 72 9.52 -23.20 -10.20
C LEU A 72 9.90 -23.89 -11.51
N ARG A 73 11.07 -24.54 -11.52
CA ARG A 73 11.54 -25.42 -12.58
C ARG A 73 11.97 -26.75 -12.01
N PHE A 74 11.61 -27.83 -12.66
CA PHE A 74 12.11 -29.17 -12.33
C PHE A 74 12.06 -30.08 -13.55
N GLY A 75 13.04 -30.94 -13.66
CA GLY A 75 13.21 -31.86 -14.78
C GLY A 75 14.40 -32.79 -14.56
N ASP A 76 14.65 -33.66 -15.54
CA ASP A 76 15.69 -34.67 -15.43
C ASP A 76 17.07 -34.10 -15.79
N GLU A 77 17.12 -33.08 -16.64
CA GLU A 77 18.35 -32.44 -17.08
C GLU A 77 18.83 -31.32 -16.09
N PRO A 78 20.15 -31.05 -16.04
CA PRO A 78 20.70 -29.99 -15.21
C PRO A 78 20.15 -28.61 -15.58
N ILE A 79 19.65 -27.88 -14.57
CA ILE A 79 19.17 -26.50 -14.74
C ILE A 79 20.38 -25.56 -14.66
N ARG A 80 20.71 -24.91 -15.76
CA ARG A 80 21.83 -23.95 -15.87
C ARG A 80 21.37 -22.51 -16.04
N SER A 81 20.05 -22.32 -16.22
CA SER A 81 19.43 -21.02 -16.38
C SER A 81 19.23 -20.34 -15.03
N THR A 82 19.60 -19.06 -14.93
CA THR A 82 19.28 -18.18 -13.80
C THR A 82 18.06 -17.31 -14.07
N TYR A 83 17.46 -17.41 -15.26
CA TYR A 83 16.33 -16.58 -15.69
C TYR A 83 15.02 -16.99 -15.04
N LEU A 84 14.11 -16.03 -14.92
CA LEU A 84 12.73 -16.29 -14.49
C LEU A 84 12.02 -17.20 -15.51
N VAL A 85 10.98 -17.90 -15.03
CA VAL A 85 10.11 -18.68 -15.93
C VAL A 85 9.33 -17.70 -16.80
N ASN A 86 9.50 -17.80 -18.13
CA ASN A 86 8.76 -17.00 -19.11
C ASN A 86 7.77 -17.83 -19.93
N THR A 87 7.95 -19.15 -20.02
CA THR A 87 7.10 -20.07 -20.78
C THR A 87 6.56 -21.21 -19.90
N PRO A 88 5.71 -20.92 -18.89
CA PRO A 88 5.24 -21.95 -17.95
C PRO A 88 4.32 -22.98 -18.62
N ASN A 89 4.41 -24.24 -18.16
CA ASN A 89 3.42 -25.29 -18.45
C ASN A 89 2.21 -25.18 -17.52
N PHE A 90 2.42 -24.60 -16.33
CA PHE A 90 1.41 -24.46 -15.30
C PHE A 90 1.43 -23.06 -14.71
N VAL A 91 0.26 -22.47 -14.55
CA VAL A 91 0.08 -21.20 -13.84
C VAL A 91 -0.99 -21.37 -12.77
N ALA A 92 -0.70 -20.95 -11.53
CA ALA A 92 -1.69 -20.80 -10.48
C ALA A 92 -1.88 -19.32 -10.12
N CYS A 93 -3.12 -18.85 -10.13
CA CYS A 93 -3.51 -17.53 -9.65
C CYS A 93 -4.28 -17.69 -8.35
N HIS A 94 -3.65 -17.35 -7.23
CA HIS A 94 -4.20 -17.51 -5.88
C HIS A 94 -5.12 -16.35 -5.48
N VAL A 95 -5.13 -15.26 -6.27
CA VAL A 95 -5.84 -14.01 -5.98
C VAL A 95 -6.74 -13.64 -7.14
N GLN A 96 -8.05 -13.75 -6.94
CA GLN A 96 -9.06 -13.45 -7.97
C GLN A 96 -8.89 -12.05 -8.60
N ALA A 97 -8.59 -11.04 -7.79
CA ALA A 97 -8.40 -9.66 -8.26
C ALA A 97 -7.28 -9.53 -9.31
N TYR A 98 -6.28 -10.42 -9.31
CA TYR A 98 -5.16 -10.38 -10.25
C TYR A 98 -5.54 -10.63 -11.70
N LEU A 99 -6.68 -11.23 -11.96
CA LEU A 99 -7.24 -11.38 -13.33
C LEU A 99 -7.42 -10.03 -14.05
N ASN A 100 -7.69 -8.96 -13.28
CA ASN A 100 -7.90 -7.61 -13.80
C ASN A 100 -6.68 -6.70 -13.64
N MET A 101 -5.73 -7.08 -12.76
CA MET A 101 -4.57 -6.25 -12.41
C MET A 101 -3.34 -6.59 -13.24
N TYR A 102 -3.13 -7.88 -13.52
CA TYR A 102 -1.92 -8.39 -14.16
C TYR A 102 -2.24 -9.29 -15.35
N ASP A 103 -1.29 -9.44 -16.24
CA ASP A 103 -1.36 -10.46 -17.29
C ASP A 103 -0.90 -11.83 -16.75
N VAL A 104 -1.80 -12.47 -15.99
CA VAL A 104 -1.53 -13.78 -15.35
C VAL A 104 -1.42 -14.92 -16.36
N THR A 105 -1.79 -14.71 -17.62
CA THR A 105 -1.71 -15.72 -18.68
C THR A 105 -0.44 -15.59 -19.52
N ARG A 106 0.34 -14.53 -19.34
CA ARG A 106 1.53 -14.24 -20.15
C ARG A 106 2.51 -15.42 -20.18
N GLY A 107 2.77 -15.92 -21.39
CA GLY A 107 3.71 -17.00 -21.65
C GLY A 107 3.22 -18.40 -21.33
N LEU A 108 2.00 -18.59 -20.78
CA LEU A 108 1.46 -19.92 -20.54
C LEU A 108 1.39 -20.70 -21.86
N GLN A 109 2.09 -21.85 -21.90
CA GLN A 109 2.24 -22.64 -23.13
C GLN A 109 0.89 -23.16 -23.63
N LYS A 110 0.81 -23.38 -24.94
CA LYS A 110 -0.32 -24.08 -25.56
C LYS A 110 -0.51 -25.46 -24.92
N ASN A 111 -1.75 -25.84 -24.66
CA ASN A 111 -2.15 -27.02 -23.88
C ASN A 111 -1.67 -26.99 -22.41
N GLY A 112 -1.27 -25.85 -21.91
CA GLY A 112 -0.90 -25.67 -20.50
C GLY A 112 -2.10 -25.73 -19.55
N THR A 113 -1.80 -25.66 -18.26
CA THR A 113 -2.81 -25.74 -17.19
C THR A 113 -2.86 -24.45 -16.38
N PHE A 114 -4.06 -23.99 -16.08
CA PHE A 114 -4.31 -22.83 -15.23
C PHE A 114 -5.16 -23.22 -14.01
N LEU A 115 -4.73 -22.86 -12.80
CA LEU A 115 -5.47 -23.04 -11.56
C LEU A 115 -5.86 -21.68 -10.98
N LEU A 116 -7.14 -21.48 -10.67
CA LEU A 116 -7.65 -20.24 -10.10
C LEU A 116 -8.26 -20.48 -8.71
N ASN A 117 -7.84 -19.69 -7.72
CA ASN A 117 -8.59 -19.55 -6.47
C ASN A 117 -9.64 -18.43 -6.63
N THR A 118 -10.91 -18.78 -6.55
CA THR A 118 -12.02 -17.85 -6.77
C THR A 118 -13.26 -18.25 -5.97
N ILE A 119 -14.08 -17.25 -5.64
CA ILE A 119 -15.40 -17.45 -5.04
C ILE A 119 -16.46 -17.77 -6.10
N TRP A 120 -16.21 -17.45 -7.37
CA TRP A 120 -17.15 -17.69 -8.47
C TRP A 120 -17.14 -19.16 -8.89
N GLU A 121 -18.30 -19.69 -9.25
CA GLU A 121 -18.44 -21.07 -9.71
C GLU A 121 -19.17 -21.17 -11.06
N GLY A 122 -18.81 -22.15 -11.87
CA GLY A 122 -19.52 -22.52 -13.08
C GLY A 122 -19.78 -21.37 -14.05
N GLU A 123 -21.06 -21.07 -14.32
CA GLU A 123 -21.49 -20.00 -15.23
C GLU A 123 -21.13 -18.60 -14.70
N GLU A 124 -21.17 -18.40 -13.39
CA GLU A 124 -20.77 -17.14 -12.77
C GLU A 124 -19.28 -16.87 -13.00
N LEU A 125 -18.42 -17.89 -12.84
CA LEU A 125 -17.00 -17.78 -13.17
C LEU A 125 -16.81 -17.43 -14.64
N ALA A 126 -17.48 -18.14 -15.54
CA ALA A 126 -17.43 -17.87 -16.98
C ALA A 126 -17.88 -16.45 -17.33
N ALA A 127 -18.90 -15.93 -16.65
CA ALA A 127 -19.39 -14.56 -16.87
C ALA A 127 -18.36 -13.49 -16.41
N ASN A 128 -17.73 -13.68 -15.26
CA ASN A 128 -16.86 -12.67 -14.62
C ASN A 128 -15.39 -12.74 -15.08
N LEU A 129 -14.95 -13.78 -15.80
CA LEU A 129 -13.60 -13.80 -16.36
C LEU A 129 -13.42 -12.67 -17.40
N PRO A 130 -12.30 -11.91 -17.37
CA PRO A 130 -11.98 -10.93 -18.40
C PRO A 130 -11.91 -11.56 -19.81
N ASN A 131 -12.40 -10.85 -20.81
CA ASN A 131 -12.41 -11.34 -22.19
C ASN A 131 -11.01 -11.68 -22.71
N LYS A 132 -9.99 -10.89 -22.32
CA LYS A 132 -8.58 -11.18 -22.64
C LYS A 132 -8.16 -12.58 -22.14
N VAL A 133 -8.53 -12.91 -20.91
CA VAL A 133 -8.22 -14.20 -20.27
C VAL A 133 -8.99 -15.34 -20.96
N LYS A 134 -10.29 -15.16 -21.21
CA LYS A 134 -11.14 -16.12 -21.96
C LYS A 134 -10.56 -16.42 -23.32
N ALA A 135 -10.21 -15.37 -24.08
CA ALA A 135 -9.66 -15.50 -25.43
C ALA A 135 -8.31 -16.24 -25.41
N TYR A 136 -7.47 -15.97 -24.40
CA TYR A 136 -6.20 -16.68 -24.24
C TYR A 136 -6.42 -18.18 -24.00
N PHE A 137 -7.32 -18.53 -23.08
CA PHE A 137 -7.64 -19.92 -22.77
C PHE A 137 -8.13 -20.70 -23.99
N ALA A 138 -9.06 -20.12 -24.74
CA ALA A 138 -9.61 -20.77 -25.93
C ALA A 138 -8.59 -20.88 -27.07
N LYS A 139 -7.82 -19.82 -27.38
CA LYS A 139 -6.79 -19.82 -28.44
C LYS A 139 -5.67 -20.81 -28.19
N ASN A 140 -5.29 -21.01 -26.94
CA ASN A 140 -4.15 -21.84 -26.57
C ASN A 140 -4.55 -23.21 -26.00
N ASN A 141 -5.83 -23.59 -26.08
CA ASN A 141 -6.35 -24.87 -25.55
C ASN A 141 -5.93 -25.12 -24.10
N ILE A 142 -6.11 -24.13 -23.23
CA ILE A 142 -5.70 -24.20 -21.82
C ILE A 142 -6.71 -25.03 -21.02
N THR A 143 -6.21 -25.96 -20.21
CA THR A 143 -7.03 -26.65 -19.21
C THR A 143 -7.15 -25.79 -17.96
N VAL A 144 -8.37 -25.40 -17.60
CA VAL A 144 -8.62 -24.48 -16.50
C VAL A 144 -9.28 -25.21 -15.34
N TYR A 145 -8.66 -25.14 -14.17
CA TYR A 145 -9.22 -25.60 -12.90
C TYR A 145 -9.50 -24.42 -11.99
N TYR A 146 -10.50 -24.54 -11.12
CA TYR A 146 -10.82 -23.55 -10.10
C TYR A 146 -11.21 -24.21 -8.78
N ILE A 147 -10.97 -23.48 -7.68
CA ILE A 147 -11.27 -23.93 -6.32
C ILE A 147 -11.60 -22.70 -5.45
N ASN A 148 -12.59 -22.84 -4.55
CA ASN A 148 -12.82 -21.81 -3.52
C ASN A 148 -12.05 -22.16 -2.25
N ALA A 149 -10.72 -22.01 -2.30
CA ALA A 149 -9.84 -22.29 -1.17
C ALA A 149 -10.09 -21.34 0.02
N THR A 150 -10.61 -20.14 -0.21
CA THR A 150 -10.97 -19.19 0.85
C THR A 150 -12.12 -19.72 1.70
N LYS A 151 -13.19 -20.24 1.08
CA LYS A 151 -14.30 -20.87 1.78
C LYS A 151 -13.84 -22.10 2.56
N ILE A 152 -13.04 -22.97 1.92
CA ILE A 152 -12.49 -24.17 2.57
C ILE A 152 -11.67 -23.79 3.80
N ALA A 153 -10.78 -22.78 3.70
CA ALA A 153 -9.95 -22.32 4.82
C ALA A 153 -10.78 -21.80 6.00
N GLN A 154 -11.87 -21.08 5.71
CA GLN A 154 -12.81 -20.59 6.74
C GLN A 154 -13.53 -21.74 7.43
N GLU A 155 -14.05 -22.71 6.69
CA GLU A 155 -14.77 -23.87 7.22
C GLU A 155 -13.91 -24.74 8.14
N ILE A 156 -12.61 -24.89 7.85
CA ILE A 156 -11.68 -25.66 8.70
C ILE A 156 -10.99 -24.84 9.78
N GLY A 157 -11.32 -23.53 9.90
CA GLY A 157 -10.79 -22.65 10.93
C GLY A 157 -9.35 -22.18 10.71
N LEU A 158 -8.91 -22.10 9.45
CA LEU A 158 -7.62 -21.51 9.05
C LEU A 158 -7.73 -20.02 8.65
N GLY A 159 -8.92 -19.42 8.74
CA GLY A 159 -9.17 -18.03 8.34
C GLY A 159 -8.91 -17.82 6.84
N ASN A 160 -7.99 -16.95 6.50
CA ASN A 160 -7.65 -16.62 5.11
C ASN A 160 -6.42 -17.40 4.57
N ARG A 161 -5.96 -18.44 5.26
CA ARG A 161 -4.75 -19.20 4.88
C ARG A 161 -5.11 -20.29 3.88
N THR A 162 -5.01 -19.98 2.60
CA THR A 162 -5.36 -20.88 1.48
C THR A 162 -4.18 -21.67 0.93
N ASN A 163 -2.97 -21.32 1.30
CA ASN A 163 -1.73 -21.79 0.70
C ASN A 163 -1.57 -23.31 0.71
N THR A 164 -1.92 -24.00 1.81
CA THR A 164 -1.81 -25.47 1.93
C THR A 164 -2.83 -26.18 1.02
N ILE A 165 -4.03 -25.61 0.90
CA ILE A 165 -5.10 -26.13 0.03
C ILE A 165 -4.65 -26.07 -1.44
N LEU A 166 -4.13 -24.91 -1.85
CA LEU A 166 -3.67 -24.67 -3.23
C LEU A 166 -2.41 -25.46 -3.57
N GLN A 167 -1.51 -25.67 -2.61
CA GLN A 167 -0.36 -26.56 -2.77
C GLN A 167 -0.81 -28.00 -3.01
N SER A 168 -1.79 -28.49 -2.26
CA SER A 168 -2.35 -29.82 -2.48
C SER A 168 -3.03 -29.94 -3.85
N ALA A 169 -3.80 -28.92 -4.25
CA ALA A 169 -4.40 -28.86 -5.60
C ALA A 169 -3.34 -28.94 -6.70
N PHE A 170 -2.22 -28.20 -6.56
CA PHE A 170 -1.11 -28.25 -7.52
C PHE A 170 -0.58 -29.66 -7.72
N PHE A 171 -0.24 -30.38 -6.64
CA PHE A 171 0.27 -31.75 -6.75
C PHE A 171 -0.74 -32.72 -7.37
N ARG A 172 -2.03 -32.59 -7.02
CA ARG A 172 -3.10 -33.44 -7.55
C ARG A 172 -3.38 -33.19 -9.03
N ILE A 173 -3.36 -31.94 -9.47
CA ILE A 173 -3.62 -31.56 -10.86
C ILE A 173 -2.45 -31.93 -11.76
N THR A 174 -1.22 -31.68 -11.31
CA THR A 174 -0.04 -31.86 -12.16
C THR A 174 0.50 -33.29 -12.15
N GLY A 175 0.29 -34.03 -11.08
CA GLY A 175 0.83 -35.40 -10.95
C GLY A 175 2.35 -35.48 -11.06
N VAL A 176 3.08 -34.40 -10.77
CA VAL A 176 4.57 -34.34 -10.87
C VAL A 176 5.26 -35.36 -9.98
N ILE A 177 4.59 -35.76 -8.93
CA ILE A 177 4.90 -36.93 -8.07
C ILE A 177 3.59 -37.66 -7.78
N PRO A 178 3.62 -38.96 -7.40
CA PRO A 178 2.40 -39.69 -7.01
C PRO A 178 1.64 -38.92 -5.91
N VAL A 179 0.34 -38.79 -6.09
CA VAL A 179 -0.51 -37.97 -5.20
C VAL A 179 -0.41 -38.40 -3.74
N ASP A 180 -0.43 -39.72 -3.47
CA ASP A 180 -0.34 -40.25 -2.10
C ASP A 180 0.98 -39.86 -1.45
N MET A 181 2.08 -39.91 -2.21
CA MET A 181 3.41 -39.46 -1.77
C MET A 181 3.39 -37.95 -1.46
N ALA A 182 2.80 -37.12 -2.35
CA ALA A 182 2.69 -35.68 -2.12
C ALA A 182 1.93 -35.36 -0.83
N VAL A 183 0.77 -36.00 -0.63
CA VAL A 183 -0.06 -35.85 0.57
C VAL A 183 0.70 -36.24 1.83
N GLU A 184 1.38 -37.40 1.80
CA GLU A 184 2.18 -37.87 2.94
C GLU A 184 3.29 -36.86 3.30
N GLN A 185 4.05 -36.39 2.31
CA GLN A 185 5.14 -35.45 2.54
C GLN A 185 4.62 -34.08 3.04
N MET A 186 3.54 -33.57 2.46
CA MET A 186 2.92 -32.34 2.95
C MET A 186 2.52 -32.46 4.43
N LYS A 187 1.88 -33.57 4.82
CA LYS A 187 1.50 -33.82 6.24
C LYS A 187 2.72 -33.93 7.15
N LYS A 188 3.82 -34.56 6.71
CA LYS A 188 5.08 -34.59 7.46
C LYS A 188 5.66 -33.18 7.68
N PHE A 189 5.66 -32.35 6.65
CA PHE A 189 6.14 -30.95 6.76
C PHE A 189 5.24 -30.11 7.68
N ILE A 190 3.93 -30.34 7.69
CA ILE A 190 2.98 -29.69 8.59
C ILE A 190 3.34 -30.01 10.05
N VAL A 191 3.55 -31.28 10.37
CA VAL A 191 3.97 -31.71 11.72
C VAL A 191 5.30 -31.04 12.12
N LYS A 192 6.28 -31.00 11.21
CA LYS A 192 7.58 -30.35 11.45
C LYS A 192 7.45 -28.85 11.71
N SER A 193 6.56 -28.18 10.98
CA SER A 193 6.41 -26.70 11.04
C SER A 193 5.49 -26.24 12.16
N TYR A 194 4.46 -27.01 12.47
CA TYR A 194 3.38 -26.60 13.36
C TYR A 194 3.21 -27.48 14.59
N GLY A 195 3.91 -28.61 14.71
CA GLY A 195 3.76 -29.54 15.83
C GLY A 195 3.95 -28.88 17.21
N LYS A 196 4.87 -27.93 17.31
CA LYS A 196 5.10 -27.15 18.55
C LYS A 196 3.96 -26.17 18.89
N LYS A 197 3.09 -25.86 17.93
CA LYS A 197 1.95 -24.92 18.09
C LYS A 197 0.66 -25.61 18.55
N GLY A 198 0.66 -26.93 18.65
CA GLY A 198 -0.47 -27.73 19.09
C GLY A 198 -1.10 -28.60 18.00
N GLN A 199 -1.72 -29.72 18.43
CA GLN A 199 -2.29 -30.71 17.53
C GLN A 199 -3.47 -30.16 16.70
N ASP A 200 -4.30 -29.29 17.28
CA ASP A 200 -5.42 -28.64 16.57
C ASP A 200 -4.97 -27.92 15.30
N ILE A 201 -3.81 -27.23 15.35
CA ILE A 201 -3.26 -26.53 14.17
C ILE A 201 -2.75 -27.53 13.12
N VAL A 202 -2.15 -28.62 13.57
CA VAL A 202 -1.71 -29.72 12.67
C VAL A 202 -2.92 -30.35 11.98
N ASP A 203 -3.98 -30.66 12.73
CA ASP A 203 -5.19 -31.30 12.20
C ASP A 203 -5.90 -30.41 11.17
N LYS A 204 -6.04 -29.10 11.44
CA LYS A 204 -6.59 -28.13 10.49
C LYS A 204 -5.77 -28.07 9.20
N ASN A 205 -4.44 -28.04 9.28
CA ASN A 205 -3.58 -28.04 8.10
C ASN A 205 -3.63 -29.39 7.35
N ASN A 206 -3.75 -30.52 8.03
CA ASN A 206 -3.96 -31.82 7.40
C ASN A 206 -5.29 -31.87 6.64
N ALA A 207 -6.38 -31.35 7.23
CA ALA A 207 -7.67 -31.22 6.57
C ALA A 207 -7.56 -30.33 5.31
N ALA A 208 -6.74 -29.27 5.34
CA ALA A 208 -6.47 -28.44 4.18
C ALA A 208 -5.81 -29.22 3.04
N VAL A 209 -4.85 -30.10 3.36
CA VAL A 209 -4.23 -31.01 2.35
C VAL A 209 -5.27 -31.92 1.72
N ASP A 210 -6.13 -32.52 2.53
CA ASP A 210 -7.13 -33.48 2.03
C ASP A 210 -8.17 -32.79 1.15
N ARG A 211 -8.65 -31.60 1.55
CA ARG A 211 -9.63 -30.81 0.81
C ARG A 211 -9.09 -30.08 -0.41
N GLY A 212 -7.77 -30.06 -0.63
CA GLY A 212 -7.17 -29.52 -1.85
C GLY A 212 -7.55 -30.27 -3.13
N GLY A 213 -8.22 -31.42 -3.01
CA GLY A 213 -8.82 -32.17 -4.11
C GLY A 213 -10.21 -31.68 -4.57
N GLU A 214 -10.81 -30.69 -3.90
CA GLU A 214 -12.16 -30.18 -4.20
C GLU A 214 -12.20 -29.20 -5.39
N TYR A 215 -11.17 -29.16 -6.22
CA TYR A 215 -11.15 -28.34 -7.42
C TYR A 215 -12.11 -28.89 -8.49
N LYS A 216 -12.60 -27.97 -9.34
CA LYS A 216 -13.46 -28.26 -10.49
C LYS A 216 -12.77 -27.81 -11.77
N GLN A 217 -13.16 -28.40 -12.89
CA GLN A 217 -12.69 -27.97 -14.22
C GLN A 217 -13.72 -27.05 -14.86
N LEU A 218 -13.24 -25.94 -15.45
CA LEU A 218 -14.07 -25.03 -16.21
C LEU A 218 -14.11 -25.49 -17.68
N ALA A 219 -15.33 -25.61 -18.22
CA ALA A 219 -15.52 -25.84 -19.65
C ALA A 219 -15.17 -24.55 -20.42
N ILE A 220 -14.27 -24.67 -21.40
CA ILE A 220 -13.86 -23.54 -22.23
C ILE A 220 -14.70 -23.54 -23.52
N ASP A 221 -15.44 -22.45 -23.72
CA ASP A 221 -16.19 -22.25 -24.96
C ASP A 221 -15.21 -21.85 -26.09
N PRO A 222 -15.12 -22.60 -27.18
CA PRO A 222 -14.27 -22.23 -28.32
C PRO A 222 -14.58 -20.86 -28.92
N ALA A 223 -15.82 -20.36 -28.76
CA ALA A 223 -16.22 -19.06 -29.22
C ALA A 223 -15.46 -17.91 -28.52
N TRP A 224 -14.95 -18.14 -27.29
CA TRP A 224 -14.14 -17.16 -26.58
C TRP A 224 -12.88 -16.73 -27.31
N ALA A 225 -12.37 -17.56 -28.22
CA ALA A 225 -11.19 -17.22 -29.03
C ALA A 225 -11.36 -15.92 -29.83
N ASN A 226 -12.58 -15.53 -30.13
CA ASN A 226 -12.90 -14.37 -30.94
C ASN A 226 -13.41 -13.16 -30.13
N LEU A 227 -13.40 -13.23 -28.80
CA LEU A 227 -13.80 -12.11 -27.94
C LEU A 227 -12.83 -10.93 -28.11
N ALA A 228 -13.39 -9.75 -28.26
CA ALA A 228 -12.62 -8.51 -28.16
C ALA A 228 -12.22 -8.26 -26.71
N GLU A 229 -11.09 -7.60 -26.49
CA GLU A 229 -10.69 -7.18 -25.15
C GLU A 229 -11.75 -6.27 -24.53
N ASP A 230 -11.87 -6.35 -23.21
CA ASP A 230 -12.77 -5.48 -22.44
C ASP A 230 -12.34 -4.02 -22.59
N VAL A 231 -13.27 -3.17 -22.94
CA VAL A 231 -13.03 -1.72 -22.99
C VAL A 231 -12.95 -1.21 -21.56
N LYS A 232 -11.77 -0.80 -21.13
CA LYS A 232 -11.63 -0.12 -19.84
C LYS A 232 -12.38 1.21 -19.90
N PRO A 233 -13.24 1.52 -18.91
CA PRO A 233 -13.90 2.82 -18.88
C PRO A 233 -12.87 3.93 -18.89
N ALA A 234 -13.14 4.98 -19.66
CA ALA A 234 -12.34 6.19 -19.61
C ALA A 234 -12.37 6.75 -18.17
N ASN A 235 -11.23 7.17 -17.68
CA ASN A 235 -11.11 7.82 -16.38
C ASN A 235 -10.50 9.22 -16.57
N ASN A 236 -10.75 10.09 -15.60
CA ASN A 236 -10.22 11.45 -15.56
C ASN A 236 -8.99 11.57 -14.66
N ASP A 237 -8.30 10.47 -14.41
CA ASP A 237 -7.09 10.49 -13.60
C ASP A 237 -5.94 11.18 -14.35
N PRO A 238 -4.97 11.76 -13.63
CA PRO A 238 -3.84 12.44 -14.25
C PRO A 238 -3.12 11.57 -15.29
N GLU A 239 -2.60 12.19 -16.34
CA GLU A 239 -1.90 11.50 -17.42
C GLU A 239 -0.73 10.66 -16.92
N PHE A 240 0.04 11.17 -15.96
CA PHE A 240 1.14 10.44 -15.34
C PHE A 240 0.68 9.15 -14.63
N ILE A 241 -0.48 9.19 -13.98
CA ILE A 241 -1.07 8.00 -13.35
C ILE A 241 -1.41 6.95 -14.40
N ASN A 242 -2.05 7.36 -15.49
CA ASN A 242 -2.45 6.43 -16.54
C ASN A 242 -1.28 5.85 -17.32
N ASN A 243 -0.32 6.71 -17.68
CA ASN A 243 0.74 6.35 -18.64
C ASN A 243 1.99 5.79 -17.96
N VAL A 244 2.21 6.03 -16.67
CA VAL A 244 3.41 5.58 -15.94
C VAL A 244 3.04 4.71 -14.75
N VAL A 245 2.30 5.26 -13.77
CA VAL A 245 2.05 4.57 -12.49
C VAL A 245 1.31 3.25 -12.69
N ARG A 246 0.23 3.26 -13.50
CA ARG A 246 -0.56 2.04 -13.78
C ARG A 246 0.22 0.99 -14.57
N VAL A 247 1.07 1.41 -15.48
CA VAL A 247 1.90 0.50 -16.28
C VAL A 247 2.90 -0.22 -15.37
N ILE A 248 3.58 0.51 -14.48
CA ILE A 248 4.51 -0.08 -13.51
C ILE A 248 3.75 -1.00 -12.53
N ASN A 249 2.62 -0.56 -12.01
CA ASN A 249 1.80 -1.37 -11.09
C ASN A 249 1.26 -2.66 -11.74
N ALA A 250 1.02 -2.65 -13.05
CA ALA A 250 0.63 -3.84 -13.80
C ALA A 250 1.79 -4.81 -14.09
N GLN A 251 3.00 -4.56 -13.56
CA GLN A 251 4.23 -5.31 -13.84
C GLN A 251 4.63 -5.27 -15.32
N ASP A 252 4.36 -4.16 -15.99
CA ASP A 252 4.62 -3.93 -17.42
C ASP A 252 5.55 -2.74 -17.67
N GLY A 253 6.28 -2.33 -16.63
CA GLY A 253 7.17 -1.15 -16.63
C GLY A 253 8.29 -1.22 -17.68
N ASP A 254 8.74 -2.41 -18.04
CA ASP A 254 9.77 -2.62 -19.08
C ASP A 254 9.32 -2.13 -20.48
N ASN A 255 8.02 -1.96 -20.70
CA ASN A 255 7.47 -1.42 -21.93
C ASN A 255 7.41 0.12 -21.94
N LEU A 256 7.72 0.78 -20.81
CA LEU A 256 7.82 2.23 -20.78
C LEU A 256 9.04 2.73 -21.53
N LYS A 257 8.84 3.78 -22.30
CA LYS A 257 9.94 4.48 -22.97
C LYS A 257 10.72 5.34 -21.97
N VAL A 258 11.99 5.60 -22.24
CA VAL A 258 12.85 6.45 -21.39
C VAL A 258 12.26 7.86 -21.25
N SER A 259 11.66 8.39 -22.32
CA SER A 259 10.97 9.70 -22.31
C SER A 259 9.78 9.79 -21.35
N ALA A 260 9.20 8.64 -20.91
CA ALA A 260 8.12 8.63 -19.92
C ALA A 260 8.56 9.19 -18.55
N PHE A 261 9.86 9.22 -18.27
CA PHE A 261 10.45 9.73 -17.03
C PHE A 261 10.99 11.15 -17.15
N LYS A 262 10.67 11.85 -18.27
CA LYS A 262 11.08 13.25 -18.48
C LYS A 262 10.43 14.16 -17.43
N GLY A 263 11.27 14.98 -16.78
CA GLY A 263 10.86 15.91 -15.72
C GLY A 263 10.90 15.33 -14.32
N ILE A 264 11.33 14.07 -14.17
CA ILE A 264 11.58 13.40 -12.88
C ILE A 264 12.96 12.71 -12.85
N GLU A 265 13.88 13.16 -13.70
CA GLU A 265 15.22 12.60 -13.85
C GLU A 265 16.08 12.79 -12.58
N ASP A 266 15.72 13.77 -11.74
CA ASP A 266 16.35 14.07 -10.46
C ASP A 266 15.90 13.13 -9.32
N GLY A 267 15.00 12.18 -9.60
CA GLY A 267 14.44 11.24 -8.61
C GLY A 267 13.24 11.78 -7.83
N THR A 268 12.72 12.95 -8.18
CA THR A 268 11.42 13.41 -7.64
C THR A 268 10.28 12.51 -8.16
N TRP A 269 9.26 12.35 -7.34
CA TRP A 269 8.10 11.56 -7.71
C TRP A 269 6.81 12.24 -7.23
N PRO A 270 5.73 12.25 -8.03
CA PRO A 270 4.47 12.85 -7.63
C PRO A 270 3.91 12.23 -6.35
N GLN A 271 3.42 13.08 -5.44
CA GLN A 271 2.79 12.64 -4.19
C GLN A 271 1.39 12.09 -4.44
N GLY A 272 0.90 11.23 -3.51
CA GLY A 272 -0.47 10.72 -3.50
C GLY A 272 -0.79 9.68 -4.58
N THR A 273 0.21 9.12 -5.26
CA THR A 273 -0.02 8.12 -6.31
C THR A 273 -0.66 6.83 -5.78
N ALA A 274 -0.46 6.50 -4.50
CA ALA A 274 -1.07 5.34 -3.85
C ALA A 274 -2.61 5.37 -3.87
N ALA A 275 -3.23 6.55 -3.90
CA ALA A 275 -4.68 6.71 -3.95
C ALA A 275 -5.35 6.13 -5.21
N TYR A 276 -4.57 5.93 -6.28
CA TYR A 276 -5.06 5.44 -7.57
C TYR A 276 -4.92 3.93 -7.77
N GLU A 277 -4.36 3.20 -6.80
CA GLU A 277 -4.14 1.75 -6.95
C GLU A 277 -5.42 0.95 -6.91
N LYS A 278 -6.30 1.20 -5.94
CA LYS A 278 -7.62 0.57 -5.82
C LYS A 278 -7.58 -0.95 -6.03
N ARG A 279 -6.71 -1.64 -5.27
CA ARG A 279 -6.36 -3.05 -5.54
C ARG A 279 -7.48 -4.05 -5.27
N GLY A 280 -8.38 -3.79 -4.30
CA GLY A 280 -9.50 -4.68 -3.98
C GLY A 280 -9.08 -6.10 -3.56
N VAL A 281 -7.96 -6.24 -2.83
CA VAL A 281 -7.35 -7.55 -2.51
C VAL A 281 -7.78 -8.15 -1.17
N ALA A 282 -8.56 -7.44 -0.37
CA ALA A 282 -9.03 -7.94 0.91
C ALA A 282 -10.01 -9.11 0.72
N ALA A 283 -9.88 -10.15 1.54
CA ALA A 283 -10.88 -11.22 1.60
C ALA A 283 -12.12 -10.81 2.42
N LEU A 284 -11.91 -9.97 3.43
CA LEU A 284 -12.96 -9.43 4.30
C LEU A 284 -12.77 -7.91 4.42
N VAL A 285 -13.88 -7.18 4.48
CA VAL A 285 -13.88 -5.73 4.73
C VAL A 285 -14.84 -5.38 5.87
N PRO A 286 -14.58 -4.28 6.62
CA PRO A 286 -15.51 -3.84 7.66
C PRO A 286 -16.74 -3.17 7.05
N VAL A 287 -17.91 -3.53 7.54
CA VAL A 287 -19.19 -2.86 7.28
C VAL A 287 -19.62 -2.10 8.52
N TRP A 288 -20.08 -0.86 8.35
CA TRP A 288 -20.53 0.02 9.41
C TRP A 288 -22.02 -0.14 9.70
N GLU A 289 -22.36 -0.28 10.98
CA GLU A 289 -23.72 -0.33 11.51
C GLU A 289 -23.99 0.97 12.28
N ALA A 290 -24.78 1.85 11.68
CA ALA A 290 -24.95 3.24 12.09
C ALA A 290 -25.56 3.39 13.50
N ASP A 291 -26.55 2.57 13.85
CA ASP A 291 -27.27 2.57 15.13
C ASP A 291 -26.39 2.22 16.33
N LYS A 292 -25.32 1.47 16.09
CA LYS A 292 -24.35 1.06 17.10
C LYS A 292 -23.19 2.06 17.29
N CYS A 293 -23.07 3.04 16.39
CA CYS A 293 -21.92 3.94 16.37
C CYS A 293 -22.03 5.06 17.42
N ILE A 294 -20.99 5.19 18.25
CA ILE A 294 -20.86 6.26 19.25
C ILE A 294 -19.99 7.44 18.79
N GLN A 295 -19.57 7.48 17.56
CA GLN A 295 -18.77 8.55 16.95
C GLN A 295 -17.44 8.82 17.67
N CYS A 296 -16.76 7.78 18.13
CA CYS A 296 -15.50 7.92 18.88
C CYS A 296 -14.24 8.00 17.99
N ASN A 297 -14.34 7.68 16.70
CA ASN A 297 -13.29 7.68 15.68
C ASN A 297 -12.10 6.74 15.96
N LYS A 298 -12.18 5.82 16.93
CA LYS A 298 -11.10 4.87 17.24
C LYS A 298 -10.76 3.99 16.04
N CYS A 299 -11.77 3.58 15.25
CA CYS A 299 -11.58 2.77 14.05
C CYS A 299 -10.74 3.51 12.97
N ALA A 300 -10.96 4.81 12.80
CA ALA A 300 -10.15 5.64 11.92
C ALA A 300 -8.72 5.80 12.46
N TYR A 301 -8.59 6.02 13.77
CA TYR A 301 -7.30 6.20 14.43
C TYR A 301 -6.36 5.02 14.22
N VAL A 302 -6.83 3.78 14.43
CA VAL A 302 -6.00 2.58 14.33
C VAL A 302 -5.85 2.04 12.92
N CYS A 303 -6.56 2.59 11.92
CA CYS A 303 -6.49 2.08 10.55
C CYS A 303 -5.10 2.32 9.95
N PRO A 304 -4.31 1.25 9.64
CA PRO A 304 -2.94 1.39 9.15
C PRO A 304 -2.83 2.04 7.77
N HIS A 305 -3.90 1.95 6.99
CA HIS A 305 -3.91 2.37 5.58
C HIS A 305 -4.82 3.59 5.32
N SER A 306 -5.34 4.23 6.37
CA SER A 306 -6.27 5.38 6.26
C SER A 306 -7.54 5.09 5.45
N CYS A 307 -7.93 3.82 5.38
CA CYS A 307 -9.12 3.35 4.63
C CYS A 307 -10.43 3.56 5.38
N ILE A 308 -10.38 4.01 6.63
CA ILE A 308 -11.55 4.31 7.44
C ILE A 308 -11.49 5.77 7.85
N ARG A 309 -12.53 6.53 7.51
CA ARG A 309 -12.60 7.97 7.82
C ARG A 309 -13.96 8.36 8.39
N PRO A 310 -13.97 9.18 9.44
CA PRO A 310 -15.20 9.86 9.87
C PRO A 310 -15.49 10.98 8.87
N VAL A 311 -16.59 10.88 8.18
CA VAL A 311 -17.05 11.89 7.22
C VAL A 311 -18.16 12.70 7.87
N VAL A 312 -17.97 14.03 7.97
CA VAL A 312 -18.95 14.98 8.51
C VAL A 312 -19.43 15.87 7.36
N MET A 313 -20.73 15.90 7.16
CA MET A 313 -21.36 16.49 5.97
C MET A 313 -22.42 17.51 6.38
N ASP A 314 -22.55 18.58 5.61
CA ASP A 314 -23.71 19.46 5.68
C ASP A 314 -24.93 18.87 4.93
N ALA A 315 -26.02 19.63 4.89
CA ALA A 315 -27.30 19.19 4.29
C ALA A 315 -27.23 19.03 2.75
N GLU A 316 -26.28 19.67 2.08
CA GLU A 316 -26.09 19.51 0.64
C GLU A 316 -25.15 18.34 0.34
N GLU A 317 -24.03 18.25 1.06
CA GLU A 317 -23.02 17.20 0.91
C GLU A 317 -23.61 15.79 1.14
N VAL A 318 -24.50 15.63 2.13
CA VAL A 318 -25.10 14.34 2.45
C VAL A 318 -25.96 13.75 1.33
N LYS A 319 -26.48 14.57 0.43
CA LYS A 319 -27.33 14.12 -0.70
C LYS A 319 -26.59 13.23 -1.70
N GLY A 320 -25.25 13.32 -1.75
CA GLY A 320 -24.43 12.49 -2.63
C GLY A 320 -24.05 11.14 -2.05
N ILE A 321 -24.39 10.87 -0.80
CA ILE A 321 -24.11 9.59 -0.13
C ILE A 321 -25.30 8.65 -0.25
N LYS A 322 -25.04 7.42 -0.61
CA LYS A 322 -26.04 6.34 -0.59
C LYS A 322 -25.91 5.53 0.70
N GLY A 323 -27.02 5.33 1.39
CA GLY A 323 -27.09 4.54 2.62
C GLY A 323 -27.16 5.37 3.89
N GLU A 324 -26.88 4.74 5.04
CA GLU A 324 -27.13 5.32 6.34
C GLU A 324 -26.16 6.42 6.73
N THR A 325 -26.69 7.44 7.40
CA THR A 325 -25.97 8.50 8.10
C THR A 325 -26.64 8.76 9.44
N ILE A 326 -25.90 9.29 10.41
CA ILE A 326 -26.45 9.69 11.71
C ILE A 326 -26.12 11.15 12.00
N GLU A 327 -26.92 11.78 12.86
CA GLU A 327 -26.66 13.15 13.26
C GLU A 327 -25.41 13.25 14.15
N MET A 328 -24.60 14.27 13.93
CA MET A 328 -23.42 14.58 14.74
C MET A 328 -23.83 15.09 16.10
N LYS A 329 -23.41 14.40 17.18
CA LYS A 329 -23.75 14.74 18.56
C LYS A 329 -22.76 15.72 19.19
N ALA A 330 -21.50 15.59 18.86
CA ALA A 330 -20.39 16.41 19.39
C ALA A 330 -19.17 16.33 18.45
N PRO A 331 -18.34 17.35 18.35
CA PRO A 331 -18.33 18.59 19.14
C PRO A 331 -19.44 19.58 18.76
N ALA A 332 -19.67 20.59 19.59
CA ALA A 332 -20.78 21.53 19.43
C ALA A 332 -20.81 22.24 18.06
N ALA A 333 -19.64 22.58 17.52
CA ALA A 333 -19.50 23.23 16.22
C ALA A 333 -19.96 22.36 15.02
N MET A 334 -20.07 21.05 15.21
CA MET A 334 -20.54 20.09 14.20
C MET A 334 -21.96 19.57 14.49
N LYS A 335 -22.60 20.05 15.56
CA LYS A 335 -23.94 19.59 15.94
C LYS A 335 -24.96 19.88 14.80
N GLY A 336 -25.78 18.87 14.49
CA GLY A 336 -26.78 18.97 13.42
C GLY A 336 -26.24 18.66 12.03
N MET A 337 -24.91 18.43 11.88
CA MET A 337 -24.36 17.87 10.65
C MET A 337 -24.57 16.35 10.58
N PHE A 338 -24.40 15.78 9.40
CA PHE A 338 -24.52 14.35 9.16
C PHE A 338 -23.15 13.67 9.29
N PHE A 339 -23.14 12.50 9.90
CA PHE A 339 -21.94 11.72 10.17
C PHE A 339 -22.04 10.32 9.58
N ARG A 340 -20.93 9.83 9.03
CA ARG A 340 -20.76 8.45 8.60
C ARG A 340 -19.31 7.99 8.84
N ILE A 341 -19.13 6.73 9.21
CA ILE A 341 -17.84 6.06 9.05
C ILE A 341 -17.79 5.52 7.62
N GLN A 342 -16.97 6.13 6.79
CA GLN A 342 -16.78 5.71 5.42
C GLN A 342 -15.58 4.75 5.31
N VAL A 343 -15.77 3.64 4.59
CA VAL A 343 -14.73 2.65 4.35
C VAL A 343 -14.30 2.68 2.89
N GLY A 344 -12.99 2.82 2.64
CA GLY A 344 -12.37 2.65 1.33
C GLY A 344 -12.14 1.16 1.05
N VAL A 345 -13.18 0.44 0.64
CA VAL A 345 -13.16 -1.02 0.49
C VAL A 345 -12.14 -1.51 -0.52
N MET A 346 -11.86 -0.70 -1.56
CA MET A 346 -10.86 -1.03 -2.59
C MET A 346 -9.41 -0.88 -2.11
N ASP A 347 -9.18 -0.15 -1.02
CA ASP A 347 -7.86 0.11 -0.43
C ASP A 347 -7.64 -0.64 0.88
N CYS A 348 -8.69 -1.25 1.44
CA CYS A 348 -8.66 -2.03 2.67
C CYS A 348 -7.86 -3.33 2.48
N LEU A 349 -7.06 -3.71 3.49
CA LEU A 349 -6.32 -4.99 3.52
C LEU A 349 -6.95 -6.03 4.46
N GLY A 350 -8.12 -5.76 5.02
CA GLY A 350 -8.90 -6.74 5.80
C GLY A 350 -8.30 -7.14 7.15
N CYS A 351 -7.50 -6.28 7.79
CA CYS A 351 -6.77 -6.63 9.03
C CYS A 351 -7.67 -6.82 10.28
N GLY A 352 -8.86 -6.22 10.32
CA GLY A 352 -9.79 -6.34 11.45
C GLY A 352 -9.56 -5.37 12.62
N ASN A 353 -8.41 -4.67 12.72
CA ASN A 353 -8.08 -3.78 13.85
C ASN A 353 -9.19 -2.79 14.20
N CYS A 354 -9.92 -2.29 13.20
CA CYS A 354 -11.03 -1.35 13.40
C CYS A 354 -12.23 -1.97 14.12
N VAL A 355 -12.46 -3.26 13.93
CA VAL A 355 -13.52 -4.03 14.61
C VAL A 355 -13.10 -4.31 16.05
N ASP A 356 -11.85 -4.76 16.26
CA ASP A 356 -11.32 -5.12 17.57
C ASP A 356 -11.32 -3.94 18.56
N VAL A 357 -11.01 -2.72 18.09
CA VAL A 357 -11.00 -1.52 18.94
C VAL A 357 -12.36 -0.84 19.06
N CYS A 358 -13.37 -1.29 18.34
CA CYS A 358 -14.67 -0.64 18.32
C CYS A 358 -15.46 -0.95 19.59
N PRO A 359 -15.68 0.02 20.49
CA PRO A 359 -16.46 -0.24 21.69
C PRO A 359 -17.95 -0.40 21.38
N GLY A 360 -18.40 0.19 20.25
CA GLY A 360 -19.82 0.25 19.89
C GLY A 360 -20.71 0.83 20.96
N ASN A 361 -22.01 0.61 20.83
CA ASN A 361 -23.00 0.89 21.86
C ASN A 361 -23.44 -0.44 22.50
N PRO A 362 -23.07 -0.73 23.76
CA PRO A 362 -23.45 -1.98 24.42
C PRO A 362 -24.97 -2.21 24.49
N LYS A 363 -25.75 -1.10 24.56
CA LYS A 363 -27.23 -1.17 24.59
C LYS A 363 -27.83 -1.53 23.23
N ALA A 364 -27.08 -1.28 22.12
CA ALA A 364 -27.46 -1.61 20.76
C ALA A 364 -26.80 -2.90 20.24
N GLY A 365 -26.17 -3.69 21.12
CA GLY A 365 -25.60 -4.99 20.77
C GLY A 365 -24.11 -5.01 20.42
N GLY A 366 -23.33 -4.02 20.85
CA GLY A 366 -21.87 -4.05 20.81
C GLY A 366 -21.23 -3.28 19.65
N PRO A 367 -20.16 -3.81 19.01
CA PRO A 367 -19.38 -3.08 17.99
C PRO A 367 -20.20 -2.57 16.81
N ALA A 368 -19.87 -1.37 16.35
CA ALA A 368 -20.49 -0.73 15.18
C ALA A 368 -19.85 -1.13 13.85
N LEU A 369 -18.87 -2.02 13.88
CA LEU A 369 -18.19 -2.55 12.70
C LEU A 369 -18.16 -4.07 12.79
N LYS A 370 -18.37 -4.74 11.64
CA LYS A 370 -18.20 -6.19 11.49
C LYS A 370 -17.49 -6.52 10.19
N MET A 371 -16.64 -7.55 10.20
CA MET A 371 -16.00 -8.04 8.98
C MET A 371 -16.98 -8.89 8.17
N VAL A 372 -17.06 -8.62 6.87
CA VAL A 372 -17.87 -9.40 5.91
C VAL A 372 -17.01 -9.80 4.71
N ALA A 373 -17.41 -10.88 4.03
CA ALA A 373 -16.76 -11.30 2.79
C ALA A 373 -16.83 -10.16 1.75
N PHE A 374 -15.72 -9.94 1.06
CA PHE A 374 -15.60 -8.86 0.08
C PHE A 374 -15.59 -9.42 -1.34
N ASP A 375 -16.55 -8.95 -2.12
CA ASP A 375 -16.57 -9.11 -3.58
C ASP A 375 -16.65 -7.71 -4.21
N PRO A 376 -15.63 -7.26 -4.94
CA PRO A 376 -15.65 -5.95 -5.61
C PRO A 376 -16.71 -5.86 -6.72
N ALA A 377 -17.23 -7.00 -7.21
CA ALA A 377 -18.29 -7.04 -8.21
C ALA A 377 -19.70 -6.89 -7.60
N ALA A 378 -19.85 -7.10 -6.29
CA ALA A 378 -21.13 -6.95 -5.58
C ALA A 378 -21.62 -5.49 -5.59
N GLU A 379 -22.94 -5.30 -5.62
CA GLU A 379 -23.55 -3.97 -5.69
C GLU A 379 -23.25 -3.15 -4.43
N GLU A 380 -23.24 -3.76 -3.26
CA GLU A 380 -22.90 -3.12 -1.99
C GLU A 380 -21.47 -2.58 -2.00
N SER A 381 -20.52 -3.34 -2.56
CA SER A 381 -19.12 -2.93 -2.69
C SER A 381 -18.96 -1.75 -3.65
N LYS A 382 -19.71 -1.75 -4.76
CA LYS A 382 -19.73 -0.63 -5.72
C LYS A 382 -20.31 0.64 -5.10
N ILE A 383 -21.37 0.51 -4.30
CA ILE A 383 -21.97 1.64 -3.57
C ILE A 383 -20.95 2.21 -2.58
N GLU A 384 -20.29 1.38 -1.78
CA GLU A 384 -19.29 1.85 -0.82
C GLU A 384 -18.06 2.48 -1.51
N ALA A 385 -17.61 1.94 -2.62
CA ALA A 385 -16.54 2.55 -3.42
C ALA A 385 -16.96 3.91 -3.98
N ALA A 386 -18.18 4.04 -4.47
CA ALA A 386 -18.73 5.32 -4.96
C ALA A 386 -18.88 6.35 -3.84
N ASN A 387 -19.37 5.94 -2.67
CA ASN A 387 -19.44 6.80 -1.48
C ASN A 387 -18.06 7.28 -1.03
N TRP A 388 -17.05 6.40 -1.09
CA TRP A 388 -15.66 6.77 -0.80
C TRP A 388 -15.19 7.88 -1.75
N GLU A 389 -15.30 7.66 -3.05
CA GLU A 389 -14.89 8.63 -4.07
C GLU A 389 -15.61 9.96 -3.91
N TYR A 390 -16.93 9.92 -3.66
CA TYR A 390 -17.72 11.12 -3.39
C TYR A 390 -17.22 11.85 -2.13
N SER A 391 -17.00 11.12 -1.04
CA SER A 391 -16.55 11.69 0.23
C SER A 391 -15.19 12.37 0.11
N VAL A 392 -14.27 11.80 -0.66
CA VAL A 392 -12.92 12.36 -0.86
C VAL A 392 -12.94 13.59 -1.78
N LYS A 393 -13.78 13.58 -2.83
CA LYS A 393 -13.77 14.64 -3.86
C LYS A 393 -14.73 15.79 -3.58
N ASN A 394 -15.84 15.54 -2.90
CA ASN A 394 -16.96 16.49 -2.82
C ASN A 394 -17.27 16.97 -1.39
N VAL A 395 -16.86 16.22 -0.36
CA VAL A 395 -17.09 16.64 1.02
C VAL A 395 -15.90 17.44 1.52
N LYS A 396 -16.15 18.68 1.91
CA LYS A 396 -15.12 19.57 2.44
C LYS A 396 -14.68 19.13 3.85
N SER A 397 -13.39 19.24 4.12
CA SER A 397 -12.87 18.99 5.47
C SER A 397 -13.54 19.90 6.49
N LYS A 398 -13.89 19.35 7.64
CA LYS A 398 -14.46 20.08 8.79
C LYS A 398 -13.45 20.22 9.94
N GLN A 399 -12.15 19.96 9.68
CA GLN A 399 -11.11 20.01 10.71
C GLN A 399 -10.97 21.37 11.39
N ASP A 400 -11.23 22.46 10.65
CA ASP A 400 -11.14 23.83 11.19
C ASP A 400 -12.26 24.19 12.18
N LEU A 401 -13.29 23.34 12.31
CA LEU A 401 -14.36 23.50 13.29
C LEU A 401 -14.00 22.99 14.68
N VAL A 402 -12.84 22.35 14.84
CA VAL A 402 -12.42 21.74 16.10
C VAL A 402 -10.93 21.93 16.33
N ASP A 403 -10.52 21.88 17.59
CA ASP A 403 -9.09 21.71 17.90
C ASP A 403 -8.69 20.24 17.71
N ILE A 404 -7.98 19.97 16.61
CA ILE A 404 -7.51 18.62 16.25
C ILE A 404 -6.45 18.10 17.22
N THR A 405 -5.85 18.94 18.06
CA THR A 405 -4.84 18.56 19.04
C THR A 405 -5.44 18.17 20.40
N ALA A 406 -6.71 18.49 20.63
CA ALA A 406 -7.35 18.34 21.95
C ALA A 406 -7.53 16.87 22.37
N ASN A 407 -7.80 15.96 21.46
CA ASN A 407 -7.99 14.53 21.74
C ASN A 407 -8.00 13.68 20.48
N VAL A 408 -7.93 12.35 20.66
CA VAL A 408 -7.92 11.36 19.57
C VAL A 408 -9.14 11.47 18.64
N LYS A 409 -10.35 11.70 19.18
CA LYS A 409 -11.55 11.85 18.34
C LYS A 409 -11.41 13.02 17.37
N ASN A 410 -10.99 14.18 17.89
CA ASN A 410 -10.87 15.38 17.09
C ASN A 410 -9.75 15.30 16.05
N SER A 411 -8.62 14.65 16.38
CA SER A 411 -7.50 14.49 15.44
C SER A 411 -7.91 13.76 14.18
N GLN A 412 -8.90 12.87 14.25
CA GLN A 412 -9.35 12.08 13.12
C GLN A 412 -10.30 12.82 12.16
N PHE A 413 -10.75 14.03 12.49
CA PHE A 413 -11.42 14.91 11.53
C PHE A 413 -10.43 15.62 10.61
N ALA A 414 -9.14 15.65 10.96
CA ALA A 414 -8.11 16.12 10.06
C ALA A 414 -7.87 15.13 8.92
N THR A 415 -7.73 15.67 7.70
CA THR A 415 -7.41 14.86 6.54
C THR A 415 -6.04 14.18 6.72
N PRO A 416 -5.95 12.85 6.64
CA PRO A 416 -4.66 12.19 6.67
C PRO A 416 -3.86 12.53 5.41
N LEU A 417 -2.61 12.94 5.58
CA LEU A 417 -1.68 13.20 4.48
C LEU A 417 -0.66 12.07 4.31
N PHE A 418 -1.02 10.90 4.82
CA PHE A 418 -0.35 9.62 4.62
C PHE A 418 -1.41 8.53 4.53
N GLU A 419 -1.56 7.90 3.35
CA GLU A 419 -2.66 6.99 3.06
C GLU A 419 -2.24 5.87 2.09
N PHE A 420 -2.88 4.71 2.20
CA PHE A 420 -2.73 3.55 1.31
C PHE A 420 -1.28 3.10 1.10
N SER A 421 -0.50 3.15 2.18
CA SER A 421 0.90 2.74 2.15
C SER A 421 1.08 1.25 1.86
N GLY A 422 2.29 0.86 1.43
CA GLY A 422 2.68 -0.54 1.21
C GLY A 422 2.95 -1.34 2.50
N ALA A 423 2.51 -0.86 3.66
CA ALA A 423 2.72 -1.52 4.95
C ALA A 423 1.93 -2.82 5.10
N CYS A 424 2.28 -3.61 6.11
CA CYS A 424 1.59 -4.85 6.46
C CYS A 424 0.11 -4.63 6.79
N SER A 425 -0.72 -5.65 6.53
CA SER A 425 -2.07 -5.72 7.07
C SER A 425 -2.00 -5.72 8.60
N GLY A 426 -2.62 -4.71 9.24
CA GLY A 426 -2.53 -4.56 10.69
C GLY A 426 -1.24 -3.91 11.21
N CYS A 427 -0.46 -3.24 10.36
CA CYS A 427 0.78 -2.55 10.76
C CYS A 427 0.55 -1.65 11.98
N GLY A 428 1.43 -1.78 12.99
CA GLY A 428 1.38 -0.96 14.21
C GLY A 428 2.10 0.38 14.10
N GLU A 429 2.92 0.59 13.06
CA GLU A 429 3.71 1.81 12.87
C GLU A 429 2.94 2.92 12.15
N THR A 430 2.26 2.57 11.06
CA THR A 430 1.62 3.54 10.16
C THR A 430 0.52 4.39 10.79
N PRO A 431 -0.24 3.96 11.82
CA PRO A 431 -1.16 4.85 12.53
C PRO A 431 -0.48 6.05 13.18
N TYR A 432 0.76 5.90 13.67
CA TYR A 432 1.55 7.02 14.23
C TYR A 432 2.00 7.97 13.13
N VAL A 433 2.52 7.45 12.01
CA VAL A 433 2.92 8.27 10.85
C VAL A 433 1.73 9.05 10.29
N LYS A 434 0.57 8.39 10.18
CA LYS A 434 -0.69 9.03 9.79
C LYS A 434 -1.06 10.17 10.74
N LEU A 435 -1.06 9.93 12.06
CA LEU A 435 -1.39 10.95 13.05
C LEU A 435 -0.47 12.15 12.95
N VAL A 436 0.84 11.93 12.83
CA VAL A 436 1.82 13.02 12.63
C VAL A 436 1.50 13.81 11.35
N SER A 437 1.13 13.13 10.26
CA SER A 437 0.73 13.79 9.02
C SER A 437 -0.58 14.59 9.16
N GLN A 438 -1.52 14.15 10.00
CA GLN A 438 -2.76 14.88 10.29
C GLN A 438 -2.51 16.16 11.09
N LEU A 439 -1.53 16.13 12.01
CA LEU A 439 -1.25 17.25 12.91
C LEU A 439 -0.26 18.28 12.33
N PHE A 440 0.69 17.83 11.51
CA PHE A 440 1.82 18.64 11.04
C PHE A 440 2.04 18.58 9.52
N GLY A 441 1.30 17.75 8.80
CA GLY A 441 1.62 17.38 7.43
C GLY A 441 1.67 18.53 6.43
N ASP A 442 0.89 19.58 6.63
CA ASP A 442 0.88 20.77 5.78
C ASP A 442 2.21 21.58 5.79
N ARG A 443 3.08 21.30 6.75
CA ARG A 443 4.38 21.96 6.94
C ARG A 443 5.50 20.98 7.35
N GLN A 444 5.25 19.69 7.25
CA GLN A 444 6.15 18.62 7.68
C GLN A 444 7.28 18.40 6.69
N ILE A 445 8.49 18.18 7.20
CA ILE A 445 9.64 17.64 6.46
C ILE A 445 10.04 16.35 7.16
N VAL A 446 10.25 15.28 6.40
CA VAL A 446 10.58 13.95 6.91
C VAL A 446 11.93 13.50 6.35
N ALA A 447 12.87 13.23 7.26
CA ALA A 447 14.09 12.46 6.99
C ALA A 447 13.86 11.04 7.50
N ASN A 448 13.88 10.03 6.64
CA ASN A 448 13.51 8.66 6.98
C ASN A 448 14.71 7.72 6.86
N ALA A 449 14.97 6.93 7.89
CA ALA A 449 15.94 5.84 7.83
C ALA A 449 15.46 4.73 6.90
N THR A 450 16.36 4.05 6.20
CA THR A 450 16.04 2.83 5.48
C THR A 450 15.53 1.76 6.46
N GLY A 451 14.43 1.10 6.12
CA GLY A 451 13.74 0.10 6.95
C GLY A 451 12.28 -0.02 6.56
N CYS A 452 11.41 -0.52 7.45
CA CYS A 452 9.97 -0.63 7.18
C CYS A 452 9.37 0.74 6.82
N SER A 453 9.67 1.77 7.61
CA SER A 453 9.07 3.09 7.41
C SER A 453 9.44 3.74 6.08
N SER A 454 10.65 3.53 5.56
CA SER A 454 11.04 4.01 4.23
C SER A 454 10.40 3.18 3.11
N ILE A 455 10.36 1.86 3.28
CA ILE A 455 9.82 0.97 2.25
C ILE A 455 8.32 1.20 2.05
N TYR A 456 7.52 1.30 3.12
CA TYR A 456 6.10 1.57 2.94
C TYR A 456 5.78 3.02 2.55
N SER A 457 6.72 3.96 2.76
CA SER A 457 6.55 5.37 2.41
C SER A 457 7.02 5.71 0.99
N GLY A 458 7.94 4.95 0.42
CA GLY A 458 8.58 5.24 -0.87
C GLY A 458 8.66 4.04 -1.80
N SER A 459 7.63 3.20 -1.83
CA SER A 459 7.51 2.04 -2.72
C SER A 459 7.04 2.48 -4.11
N ILE A 460 7.92 3.14 -4.87
CA ILE A 460 7.61 3.63 -6.21
C ILE A 460 7.05 2.49 -7.09
N PRO A 461 5.96 2.71 -7.83
CA PRO A 461 5.30 3.99 -8.17
C PRO A 461 4.28 4.51 -7.15
N SER A 462 4.14 3.88 -5.99
CA SER A 462 3.16 4.21 -4.96
C SER A 462 3.76 5.13 -3.92
N THR A 463 3.25 6.35 -3.84
CA THR A 463 3.62 7.34 -2.82
C THR A 463 2.42 7.58 -1.90
N PRO A 464 2.49 7.17 -0.62
CA PRO A 464 1.39 7.34 0.34
C PRO A 464 1.29 8.75 0.91
N TYR A 465 2.39 9.52 0.95
CA TYR A 465 2.32 10.93 1.30
C TYR A 465 1.57 11.70 0.23
N THR A 466 0.63 12.54 0.66
CA THR A 466 -0.27 13.29 -0.22
C THR A 466 -0.42 14.73 0.24
N THR A 467 -1.21 15.52 -0.47
CA THR A 467 -1.44 16.94 -0.18
C THR A 467 -2.89 17.19 0.23
N ASN A 468 -3.10 18.27 0.98
CA ASN A 468 -4.44 18.79 1.28
C ASN A 468 -5.03 19.57 0.08
N GLU A 469 -6.24 20.10 0.23
CA GLU A 469 -6.94 20.89 -0.79
C GLU A 469 -6.16 22.15 -1.25
N LYS A 470 -5.19 22.62 -0.45
CA LYS A 470 -4.32 23.76 -0.77
C LYS A 470 -3.00 23.33 -1.46
N GLY A 471 -2.84 22.05 -1.78
CA GLY A 471 -1.61 21.51 -2.35
C GLY A 471 -0.44 21.41 -1.37
N GLN A 472 -0.71 21.44 -0.07
CA GLN A 472 0.30 21.35 0.98
C GLN A 472 0.35 19.94 1.55
N GLY A 473 1.55 19.39 1.73
CA GLY A 473 1.76 18.08 2.29
C GLY A 473 3.21 17.87 2.72
N PRO A 474 3.51 16.70 3.34
CA PRO A 474 4.85 16.38 3.80
C PRO A 474 5.85 16.34 2.64
N ALA A 475 7.03 16.93 2.85
CA ALA A 475 8.21 16.66 2.02
C ALA A 475 8.96 15.48 2.66
N TRP A 476 9.14 14.40 1.91
CA TRP A 476 9.76 13.18 2.40
C TRP A 476 11.01 12.83 1.59
N ALA A 477 12.06 12.44 2.31
CA ALA A 477 13.27 11.91 1.71
C ALA A 477 13.80 10.73 2.54
N ASN A 478 14.33 9.72 1.84
CA ASN A 478 14.99 8.58 2.45
C ASN A 478 16.49 8.87 2.60
N SER A 479 17.05 8.45 3.73
CA SER A 479 18.49 8.42 3.94
C SER A 479 18.99 6.98 4.07
N LEU A 480 20.30 6.80 4.30
CA LEU A 480 20.85 5.52 4.65
C LEU A 480 20.38 5.10 6.06
N PHE A 481 20.55 3.82 6.37
CA PHE A 481 20.14 3.24 7.63
C PHE A 481 20.90 3.83 8.83
N GLU A 482 22.18 4.17 8.63
CA GLU A 482 23.11 4.63 9.64
C GLU A 482 23.15 6.14 9.85
N ASP A 483 22.68 6.98 8.89
CA ASP A 483 22.90 8.44 8.89
C ASP A 483 21.63 9.29 8.96
N PHE A 484 20.49 8.68 9.26
CA PHE A 484 19.18 9.34 9.17
C PHE A 484 19.03 10.53 10.12
N CYS A 485 19.67 10.49 11.29
CA CYS A 485 19.64 11.58 12.25
C CYS A 485 20.45 12.78 11.76
N GLU A 486 21.66 12.55 11.23
CA GLU A 486 22.52 13.57 10.65
C GLU A 486 21.89 14.20 9.41
N PHE A 487 21.26 13.37 8.57
CA PHE A 487 20.52 13.83 7.40
C PHE A 487 19.36 14.76 7.80
N GLY A 488 18.56 14.37 8.78
CA GLY A 488 17.46 15.19 9.30
C GLY A 488 17.92 16.47 9.96
N LEU A 489 19.04 16.43 10.71
CA LEU A 489 19.68 17.62 11.26
C LEU A 489 20.16 18.56 10.16
N GLY A 490 20.77 18.00 9.10
CA GLY A 490 21.22 18.79 7.94
C GLY A 490 20.06 19.52 7.24
N MET A 491 18.90 18.86 7.09
CA MET A 491 17.69 19.48 6.54
C MET A 491 17.20 20.64 7.42
N ASP A 492 17.21 20.47 8.75
CA ASP A 492 16.80 21.54 9.67
C ASP A 492 17.77 22.74 9.60
N LEU A 493 19.09 22.48 9.61
CA LEU A 493 20.10 23.52 9.48
C LEU A 493 19.97 24.29 8.16
N ALA A 494 19.71 23.60 7.05
CA ALA A 494 19.45 24.22 5.75
C ALA A 494 18.21 25.14 5.83
N ASN A 495 17.11 24.63 6.39
CA ASN A 495 15.89 25.42 6.57
C ASN A 495 16.12 26.65 7.46
N GLN A 496 16.85 26.51 8.57
CA GLN A 496 17.22 27.62 9.44
C GLN A 496 18.06 28.69 8.71
N LYS A 497 19.02 28.27 7.87
CA LYS A 497 19.87 29.20 7.07
C LYS A 497 19.05 29.96 6.04
N MET A 498 18.10 29.30 5.37
CA MET A 498 17.24 29.97 4.41
C MET A 498 16.28 30.96 5.09
N ARG A 499 15.77 30.62 6.27
CA ARG A 499 14.97 31.54 7.08
C ARG A 499 15.79 32.73 7.60
N ALA A 500 17.03 32.50 8.02
CA ALA A 500 17.94 33.59 8.38
C ALA A 500 18.22 34.53 7.19
N ARG A 501 18.29 33.99 5.96
CA ARG A 501 18.36 34.81 4.74
C ARG A 501 17.11 35.66 4.55
N LEU A 502 15.92 35.13 4.79
CA LEU A 502 14.67 35.89 4.77
C LEU A 502 14.70 37.04 5.82
N VAL A 503 15.16 36.76 7.05
CA VAL A 503 15.33 37.81 8.08
C VAL A 503 16.20 38.95 7.56
N ARG A 504 17.36 38.65 6.96
CA ARG A 504 18.24 39.65 6.40
C ARG A 504 17.55 40.46 5.30
N LEU A 505 16.95 39.82 4.31
CA LEU A 505 16.27 40.48 3.20
C LEU A 505 15.09 41.35 3.67
N MET A 506 14.28 40.88 4.62
CA MET A 506 13.17 41.63 5.19
C MET A 506 13.63 42.81 6.03
N THR A 507 14.82 42.71 6.67
CA THR A 507 15.43 43.82 7.41
C THR A 507 15.92 44.87 6.43
N GLU A 508 16.64 44.48 5.37
CA GLU A 508 17.10 45.40 4.32
C GLU A 508 15.91 46.09 3.62
N ALA A 509 14.79 45.38 3.45
CA ALA A 509 13.58 45.92 2.83
C ALA A 509 12.87 47.01 3.67
N GLN A 510 13.21 47.19 4.95
CA GLN A 510 12.68 48.31 5.74
C GLN A 510 13.10 49.69 5.17
N ASP A 511 14.30 49.78 4.58
CA ASP A 511 14.83 51.01 3.98
C ASP A 511 14.47 51.12 2.47
N CYS A 512 13.79 50.12 1.92
CA CYS A 512 13.42 50.12 0.52
C CYS A 512 12.25 51.08 0.24
N THR A 513 12.40 51.98 -0.69
CA THR A 513 11.35 52.94 -1.09
C THR A 513 10.27 52.31 -1.97
N CYS A 514 10.51 51.13 -2.54
CA CYS A 514 9.56 50.39 -3.36
C CYS A 514 8.56 49.55 -2.51
N CYS A 515 8.88 49.25 -1.26
CA CYS A 515 8.03 48.47 -0.39
C CYS A 515 7.01 49.35 0.30
N SER A 516 5.73 48.98 0.30
CA SER A 516 4.69 49.68 1.05
C SER A 516 4.90 49.58 2.56
N ASP A 517 4.41 50.55 3.29
CA ASP A 517 4.48 50.53 4.77
C ASP A 517 3.75 49.31 5.35
N GLU A 518 2.66 48.85 4.73
CA GLU A 518 1.95 47.63 5.11
C GLU A 518 2.88 46.40 4.97
N LEU A 519 3.59 46.25 3.85
CA LEU A 519 4.50 45.13 3.65
C LEU A 519 5.66 45.17 4.64
N LYS A 520 6.22 46.36 4.91
CA LYS A 520 7.27 46.55 5.92
C LYS A 520 6.77 46.16 7.33
N GLY A 521 5.54 46.50 7.66
CA GLY A 521 4.89 46.08 8.91
C GLY A 521 4.76 44.57 9.03
N LEU A 522 4.33 43.89 7.95
CA LEU A 522 4.23 42.42 7.89
C LEU A 522 5.60 41.75 8.02
N PHE A 523 6.67 42.30 7.42
CA PHE A 523 8.02 41.78 7.59
C PHE A 523 8.52 41.85 9.03
N LYS A 524 8.28 42.97 9.74
CA LYS A 524 8.59 43.11 11.18
C LYS A 524 7.86 42.07 12.01
N GLU A 525 6.55 41.94 11.80
CA GLU A 525 5.74 40.97 12.51
C GLU A 525 6.21 39.54 12.24
N TRP A 526 6.59 39.22 10.97
CA TRP A 526 7.11 37.91 10.62
C TRP A 526 8.43 37.60 11.34
N ILE A 527 9.35 38.54 11.40
CA ILE A 527 10.65 38.39 12.11
C ILE A 527 10.39 38.11 13.61
N GLU A 528 9.48 38.86 14.25
CA GLU A 528 9.15 38.65 15.65
C GLU A 528 8.51 37.29 15.92
N LYS A 529 7.64 36.83 15.01
CA LYS A 529 6.83 35.60 15.17
C LYS A 529 7.36 34.42 14.33
N MET A 530 8.56 34.51 13.79
CA MET A 530 9.05 33.48 12.83
C MET A 530 9.07 32.06 13.40
N ASN A 531 9.14 31.90 14.72
CA ASN A 531 9.13 30.59 15.38
C ASN A 531 7.72 30.09 15.76
N ASP A 532 6.69 30.89 15.53
CA ASP A 532 5.29 30.49 15.71
C ASP A 532 4.72 29.98 14.39
N ALA A 533 4.36 28.68 14.35
CA ALA A 533 3.85 28.05 13.15
C ALA A 533 2.49 28.61 12.71
N ALA A 534 1.58 28.88 13.66
CA ALA A 534 0.24 29.40 13.34
C ALA A 534 0.34 30.84 12.81
N ALA A 535 1.11 31.70 13.49
CA ALA A 535 1.34 33.07 13.07
C ALA A 535 2.00 33.13 11.68
N THR A 536 3.03 32.30 11.44
CA THR A 536 3.73 32.30 10.14
C THR A 536 2.88 31.80 8.98
N LYS A 537 1.89 30.91 9.20
CA LYS A 537 0.90 30.54 8.17
C LYS A 537 0.08 31.75 7.73
N VAL A 538 -0.48 32.47 8.69
CA VAL A 538 -1.31 33.67 8.43
C VAL A 538 -0.49 34.77 7.75
N LEU A 539 0.71 35.03 8.24
CA LEU A 539 1.61 36.04 7.67
C LEU A 539 2.06 35.67 6.25
N ALA A 540 2.37 34.40 5.99
CA ALA A 540 2.76 33.94 4.66
C ALA A 540 1.65 34.17 3.62
N GLU A 541 0.37 33.95 3.98
CA GLU A 541 -0.77 34.20 3.10
C GLU A 541 -0.88 35.68 2.71
N LYS A 542 -0.52 36.60 3.60
CA LYS A 542 -0.52 38.05 3.34
C LYS A 542 0.71 38.49 2.57
N ILE A 543 1.89 38.01 2.96
CA ILE A 543 3.19 38.42 2.36
C ILE A 543 3.34 37.96 0.92
N ARG A 544 2.98 36.72 0.60
CA ARG A 544 3.17 36.12 -0.74
C ARG A 544 2.61 36.96 -1.90
N PRO A 545 1.34 37.40 -1.90
CA PRO A 545 0.83 38.20 -2.98
C PRO A 545 1.50 39.55 -3.09
N MET A 546 1.87 40.18 -1.95
CA MET A 546 2.48 41.50 -1.94
C MET A 546 3.92 41.49 -2.47
N VAL A 547 4.74 40.50 -2.09
CA VAL A 547 6.12 40.39 -2.63
C VAL A 547 6.12 40.03 -4.11
N LYS A 548 5.15 39.21 -4.60
CA LYS A 548 4.99 38.90 -6.01
C LYS A 548 4.56 40.11 -6.85
N ALA A 549 3.80 41.04 -6.28
CA ALA A 549 3.37 42.25 -6.94
C ALA A 549 4.45 43.37 -6.92
N CYS A 550 5.43 43.28 -6.02
CA CYS A 550 6.47 44.27 -5.89
C CYS A 550 7.61 44.06 -6.93
N SER A 551 8.04 45.14 -7.60
CA SER A 551 9.04 45.07 -8.66
C SER A 551 10.50 45.12 -8.17
N CYS A 552 10.74 45.39 -6.87
CA CYS A 552 12.09 45.51 -6.35
C CYS A 552 12.80 44.14 -6.22
N ASP A 553 14.11 44.15 -6.33
CA ASP A 553 14.91 42.93 -6.35
C ASP A 553 14.88 42.17 -5.00
N LEU A 554 14.81 42.90 -3.87
CA LEU A 554 14.62 42.29 -2.55
C LEU A 554 13.30 41.51 -2.47
N CYS A 555 12.19 42.08 -2.95
CA CYS A 555 10.91 41.42 -2.98
C CYS A 555 10.91 40.21 -3.92
N LYS A 556 11.57 40.28 -5.09
CA LYS A 556 11.72 39.12 -5.98
C LYS A 556 12.51 38.00 -5.32
N GLU A 557 13.58 38.32 -4.60
CA GLU A 557 14.35 37.33 -3.85
C GLU A 557 13.53 36.72 -2.71
N ILE A 558 12.81 37.53 -1.93
CA ILE A 558 11.89 37.02 -0.90
C ILE A 558 10.80 36.12 -1.53
N ALA A 559 10.27 36.50 -2.70
CA ALA A 559 9.29 35.69 -3.42
C ALA A 559 9.85 34.34 -3.87
N SER A 560 11.12 34.28 -4.27
CA SER A 560 11.80 33.01 -4.61
C SER A 560 11.99 32.09 -3.40
N LEU A 561 11.96 32.65 -2.20
CA LEU A 561 12.09 31.95 -0.92
C LEU A 561 10.75 31.76 -0.18
N ASP A 562 9.62 31.95 -0.85
CA ASP A 562 8.30 32.02 -0.24
C ASP A 562 7.89 30.74 0.50
N HIS A 563 8.44 29.60 0.12
CA HIS A 563 8.21 28.31 0.78
C HIS A 563 8.89 28.20 2.16
N TYR A 564 9.82 29.08 2.52
CA TYR A 564 10.42 29.18 3.86
C TYR A 564 9.69 30.15 4.79
N LEU A 565 8.66 30.87 4.32
CA LEU A 565 7.89 31.79 5.15
C LEU A 565 7.14 31.08 6.29
N VAL A 566 6.61 29.87 6.04
CA VAL A 566 5.93 29.07 7.07
C VAL A 566 6.97 28.28 7.87
N LYS A 567 6.88 28.33 9.21
CA LYS A 567 7.73 27.51 10.07
C LYS A 567 7.50 26.01 9.79
N ARG A 568 8.53 25.33 9.33
CA ARG A 568 8.49 23.89 9.07
C ARG A 568 8.49 23.09 10.37
N SER A 569 8.02 21.86 10.31
CA SER A 569 8.11 20.86 11.37
C SER A 569 9.04 19.76 10.86
N GLN A 570 10.28 19.73 11.37
CA GLN A 570 11.28 18.73 10.96
C GLN A 570 11.07 17.46 11.76
N TRP A 571 10.97 16.33 11.06
CA TRP A 571 10.82 14.99 11.61
C TRP A 571 11.92 14.08 11.12
N ILE A 572 12.46 13.31 12.04
CA ILE A 572 13.45 12.26 11.81
C ILE A 572 12.76 10.96 12.20
N ILE A 573 12.58 10.03 11.24
CA ILE A 573 11.81 8.80 11.46
C ILE A 573 12.71 7.60 11.17
N GLY A 574 12.80 6.66 12.11
CA GLY A 574 13.56 5.43 11.97
C GLY A 574 13.05 4.32 12.87
N GLY A 575 13.47 3.08 12.59
CA GLY A 575 13.22 1.93 13.45
C GLY A 575 14.22 1.81 14.59
N ASP A 576 14.02 0.81 15.44
CA ASP A 576 14.91 0.49 16.57
C ASP A 576 16.34 0.17 16.13
N GLY A 577 16.52 -0.62 15.08
CA GLY A 577 17.85 -0.95 14.58
C GLY A 577 18.65 0.25 14.09
N ALA A 578 18.02 1.15 13.34
CA ALA A 578 18.64 2.40 12.92
C ALA A 578 18.97 3.31 14.11
N SER A 579 18.07 3.39 15.09
CA SER A 579 18.18 4.33 16.22
C SER A 579 19.09 3.83 17.33
N TYR A 580 19.02 2.55 17.71
CA TYR A 580 19.70 2.02 18.91
C TYR A 580 20.97 1.23 18.59
N ASP A 581 21.13 0.80 17.34
CA ASP A 581 22.32 0.05 16.92
C ASP A 581 23.23 0.93 16.07
N ILE A 582 23.10 0.89 14.74
CA ILE A 582 24.08 1.49 13.84
C ILE A 582 24.05 3.02 13.82
N GLY A 583 22.88 3.65 13.93
CA GLY A 583 22.73 5.10 13.91
C GLY A 583 22.73 5.77 15.29
N TYR A 584 23.04 5.04 16.37
CA TYR A 584 22.98 5.58 17.73
C TYR A 584 23.86 6.80 17.95
N GLY A 585 25.08 6.82 17.39
CA GLY A 585 25.98 7.96 17.51
C GLY A 585 25.42 9.26 16.92
N GLY A 586 24.75 9.17 15.77
CA GLY A 586 24.06 10.29 15.15
C GLY A 586 22.85 10.73 15.98
N LEU A 587 22.06 9.78 16.49
CA LEU A 587 20.93 10.06 17.36
C LEU A 587 21.37 10.83 18.62
N ASP A 588 22.40 10.35 19.31
CA ASP A 588 22.96 10.99 20.51
C ASP A 588 23.44 12.43 20.21
N HIS A 589 24.17 12.63 19.11
CA HIS A 589 24.63 13.93 18.68
C HIS A 589 23.46 14.91 18.39
N VAL A 590 22.45 14.44 17.68
CA VAL A 590 21.29 15.29 17.32
C VAL A 590 20.53 15.72 18.57
N ILE A 591 20.30 14.80 19.52
CA ILE A 591 19.67 15.13 20.81
C ILE A 591 20.52 16.13 21.57
N ALA A 592 21.84 15.91 21.69
CA ALA A 592 22.77 16.82 22.37
C ALA A 592 22.85 18.21 21.70
N SER A 593 22.57 18.33 20.41
CA SER A 593 22.61 19.61 19.68
C SER A 593 21.54 20.62 20.12
N GLY A 594 20.47 20.19 20.76
CA GLY A 594 19.34 21.02 21.20
C GLY A 594 18.61 21.73 20.07
N LYS A 595 18.67 21.22 18.83
CA LYS A 595 17.98 21.77 17.66
C LYS A 595 16.49 21.43 17.68
N ASP A 596 15.68 22.26 16.97
CA ASP A 596 14.22 22.12 16.90
C ASP A 596 13.83 21.02 15.89
N VAL A 597 14.17 19.79 16.22
CA VAL A 597 13.83 18.60 15.46
C VAL A 597 13.01 17.62 16.29
N ASN A 598 12.11 16.89 15.64
CA ASN A 598 11.32 15.84 16.27
C ASN A 598 11.87 14.49 15.81
N ILE A 599 12.13 13.58 16.75
CA ILE A 599 12.61 12.25 16.46
C ILE A 599 11.52 11.25 16.82
N LEU A 600 11.08 10.45 15.85
CA LEU A 600 10.09 9.40 16.01
C LEU A 600 10.77 8.04 15.78
N VAL A 601 10.99 7.30 16.85
CA VAL A 601 11.46 5.92 16.76
C VAL A 601 10.26 4.99 16.73
N LEU A 602 10.13 4.25 15.64
CA LEU A 602 9.13 3.20 15.45
C LEU A 602 9.76 1.87 15.87
N ASP A 603 9.74 1.63 17.17
CA ASP A 603 10.38 0.48 17.81
C ASP A 603 9.50 -0.77 17.67
N THR A 604 9.99 -1.78 16.95
CA THR A 604 9.35 -3.07 16.76
C THR A 604 10.11 -4.21 17.45
N GLU A 605 11.10 -3.87 18.27
CA GLU A 605 11.98 -4.79 19.02
C GLU A 605 12.82 -5.72 18.13
N VAL A 606 12.80 -5.54 16.81
CA VAL A 606 13.58 -6.33 15.84
C VAL A 606 13.83 -5.53 14.56
N TYR A 607 14.81 -5.94 13.75
CA TYR A 607 14.95 -5.51 12.36
C TYR A 607 13.82 -6.09 11.50
N SER A 608 12.64 -5.53 11.59
CA SER A 608 11.41 -6.13 11.03
C SER A 608 11.41 -6.19 9.49
N ASN A 609 12.00 -5.21 8.81
CA ASN A 609 12.03 -5.20 7.34
C ASN A 609 12.94 -6.28 6.75
N THR A 610 14.08 -6.57 7.36
CA THR A 610 15.10 -7.48 6.83
C THR A 610 14.85 -8.94 7.21
N GLY A 611 14.05 -9.22 8.23
CA GLY A 611 13.66 -10.59 8.58
C GLY A 611 13.64 -10.95 10.06
N GLY A 612 13.56 -9.96 10.94
CA GLY A 612 13.36 -10.21 12.39
C GLY A 612 14.65 -10.51 13.16
N GLN A 613 15.78 -9.97 12.72
CA GLN A 613 17.03 -10.02 13.48
C GLN A 613 16.88 -9.21 14.78
N SER A 614 17.56 -9.65 15.82
CA SER A 614 17.56 -8.96 17.11
C SER A 614 18.23 -7.58 17.00
N SER A 615 17.64 -6.58 17.65
CA SER A 615 18.20 -5.25 17.90
C SER A 615 18.53 -5.09 19.37
N LYS A 616 19.07 -3.92 19.76
CA LYS A 616 19.29 -3.61 21.18
C LYS A 616 18.02 -3.44 21.99
N SER A 617 16.87 -3.22 21.34
CA SER A 617 15.56 -3.18 22.00
C SER A 617 14.92 -4.54 22.20
N THR A 618 15.45 -5.60 21.56
CA THR A 618 14.91 -6.96 21.69
C THR A 618 15.01 -7.43 23.14
N PRO A 619 13.91 -7.86 23.78
CA PRO A 619 13.94 -8.37 25.14
C PRO A 619 14.86 -9.58 25.29
N ILE A 620 15.52 -9.69 26.43
CA ILE A 620 16.40 -10.84 26.73
C ILE A 620 15.56 -12.12 26.77
N GLY A 621 15.91 -13.08 25.93
CA GLY A 621 15.23 -14.39 25.85
C GLY A 621 14.09 -14.43 24.80
N ALA A 622 13.91 -13.38 24.02
CA ALA A 622 12.95 -13.34 22.90
C ALA A 622 13.50 -14.07 21.66
#